data_db8245a2dfa20fb3417a9135970faaab
#
_entry.id   db8245a2dfa20fb3417a9135970faaab
#
_cell.length_a   1.000
_cell.length_b   1.000
_cell.length_c   1.000
_cell.angle_alpha   90.00
_cell.angle_beta   90.00
_cell.angle_gamma   90.00
#
_symmetry.space_group_name_H-M   'P 1'
#
loop_
_entity.id
_entity.type
_entity.pdbx_description
1 polymer ?
#
loop_
_entity_poly.entity_id
_entity_poly.type
_entity_poly.pdbx_seq_one_letter_code
_entity_poly.pdbx_strand_id
1 'polypeptide(L)'
;MNDDIKPNYAALARQYNVDYRTAKRAFEEARDDSILGVHVQQRPSLLDDYRDVINAKLELHCSAMSIFLFIKKKGFQGHYTIVRDYCSKVRKQRIQKATIRVEHTPGLSGQVDWKEEMTLYSSDGTPYRFNIFLYVLPYSKLKYMTLIFERSQDTLFECLEDAFVHTGGVPTEIWFDNMKQVVDHTKSLFGHPVFNERFRQFSQDAGYKPIACRPFRPQTKGVVEALARTTERLRVYNYEFTDGVELINLVDDFCEELNHEVSQATNEVPLYKWQDEEKEYLHQLPYGLLEPFFEEGIRRVVSKESMVVFRKCKYSVDPRYIGRTVDVELTNDERRIQIKYNGEMIRAHDITTHQFNYNEHDRMEILRSDLLKGRSDKDIEAYITEHLSQYDEV
;
A
#
# COMPACT_ATOMS: atom_id res chain seq x y z
N MET A 1 12.00 -70.98 1.28
CA MET A 1 11.99 -70.14 2.48
C MET A 1 10.62 -70.29 3.09
N ASN A 2 10.54 -70.58 4.41
CA ASN A 2 9.30 -70.91 5.08
C ASN A 2 8.28 -69.81 5.09
N ASP A 3 7.25 -69.86 4.25
CA ASP A 3 6.15 -68.91 4.10
C ASP A 3 5.05 -69.06 5.16
N ASP A 4 5.25 -69.91 6.21
CA ASP A 4 4.19 -70.22 7.18
C ASP A 4 4.39 -69.67 8.60
N ILE A 5 5.31 -68.72 8.81
CA ILE A 5 5.47 -68.16 10.13
C ILE A 5 4.45 -67.01 10.28
N LYS A 6 3.35 -67.31 10.99
CA LYS A 6 2.39 -66.23 11.38
C LYS A 6 3.07 -65.29 12.37
N PRO A 7 3.17 -63.98 12.05
CA PRO A 7 3.80 -63.05 12.96
C PRO A 7 2.96 -62.84 14.22
N ASN A 8 3.65 -62.51 15.31
CA ASN A 8 2.95 -62.14 16.55
C ASN A 8 2.44 -60.70 16.46
N TYR A 9 1.21 -60.56 15.96
CA TYR A 9 0.57 -59.23 15.77
C TYR A 9 0.45 -58.46 17.06
N ALA A 10 0.35 -59.12 18.24
CA ALA A 10 0.29 -58.46 19.53
C ALA A 10 1.65 -57.83 19.93
N ALA A 11 2.76 -58.47 19.55
CA ALA A 11 4.09 -57.92 19.75
C ALA A 11 4.35 -56.74 18.83
N LEU A 12 3.98 -56.86 17.55
CA LEU A 12 4.07 -55.78 16.58
C LEU A 12 3.20 -54.56 16.99
N ALA A 13 1.98 -54.78 17.43
CA ALA A 13 1.08 -53.72 17.90
C ALA A 13 1.69 -52.96 19.08
N ARG A 14 2.32 -53.64 20.04
CA ARG A 14 3.04 -53.04 21.16
C ARG A 14 4.29 -52.27 20.73
N GLN A 15 5.06 -52.83 19.83
CA GLN A 15 6.31 -52.23 19.31
C GLN A 15 6.05 -50.92 18.58
N TYR A 16 4.98 -50.83 17.79
CA TYR A 16 4.65 -49.66 16.98
C TYR A 16 3.54 -48.78 17.59
N ASN A 17 3.11 -49.09 18.81
CA ASN A 17 2.06 -48.36 19.55
C ASN A 17 0.77 -48.19 18.72
N VAL A 18 0.31 -49.26 18.07
CA VAL A 18 -0.90 -49.30 17.25
C VAL A 18 -1.86 -50.37 17.75
N ASP A 19 -3.13 -50.29 17.36
CA ASP A 19 -4.09 -51.35 17.68
C ASP A 19 -3.74 -52.68 17.00
N TYR A 20 -4.02 -53.82 17.66
CA TYR A 20 -3.79 -55.17 17.15
C TYR A 20 -4.39 -55.37 15.75
N ARG A 21 -5.61 -54.87 15.52
CA ARG A 21 -6.31 -54.99 14.24
C ARG A 21 -5.61 -54.20 13.14
N THR A 22 -5.03 -53.06 13.48
CA THR A 22 -4.23 -52.23 12.55
C THR A 22 -2.94 -52.96 12.18
N ALA A 23 -2.20 -53.53 13.14
CA ALA A 23 -0.99 -54.28 12.88
C ALA A 23 -1.27 -55.53 12.02
N LYS A 24 -2.37 -56.25 12.30
CA LYS A 24 -2.80 -57.43 11.52
C LYS A 24 -3.14 -57.05 10.10
N ARG A 25 -3.96 -56.01 9.91
CA ARG A 25 -4.38 -55.54 8.59
C ARG A 25 -3.20 -55.08 7.76
N ALA A 26 -2.30 -54.27 8.32
CA ALA A 26 -1.10 -53.77 7.63
C ALA A 26 -0.18 -54.93 7.17
N PHE A 27 -0.06 -55.99 7.97
CA PHE A 27 0.73 -57.14 7.59
C PHE A 27 0.04 -57.98 6.49
N GLU A 28 -1.26 -58.19 6.57
CA GLU A 28 -2.04 -58.92 5.54
C GLU A 28 -2.04 -58.16 4.22
N GLU A 29 -2.16 -56.83 4.25
CA GLU A 29 -2.05 -55.92 3.09
C GLU A 29 -0.64 -55.93 2.47
N ALA A 30 0.43 -56.00 3.29
CA ALA A 30 1.82 -56.07 2.80
C ALA A 30 2.18 -57.44 2.21
N ARG A 31 1.45 -58.53 2.54
CA ARG A 31 1.66 -59.87 2.01
C ARG A 31 0.99 -60.09 0.65
N ASP A 32 0.01 -59.29 0.32
CA ASP A 32 -0.67 -59.31 -0.98
C ASP A 32 0.08 -58.36 -1.92
N ASP A 33 1.10 -58.86 -2.63
CA ASP A 33 1.96 -58.13 -3.57
C ASP A 33 1.18 -57.42 -4.70
N SER A 34 -0.13 -57.63 -4.78
CA SER A 34 -1.01 -56.92 -5.71
C SER A 34 -1.48 -55.54 -5.19
N ILE A 35 -1.18 -55.16 -3.91
CA ILE A 35 -1.68 -53.94 -3.27
C ILE A 35 -0.53 -53.06 -2.77
N LEU A 36 0.40 -52.69 -3.63
CA LEU A 36 1.29 -51.55 -3.43
C LEU A 36 0.62 -50.22 -3.82
N GLY A 37 -0.68 -50.16 -3.79
CA GLY A 37 -1.47 -48.94 -3.87
C GLY A 37 -2.45 -48.90 -2.72
N VAL A 38 -2.27 -48.02 -1.78
CA VAL A 38 -3.34 -47.66 -0.86
C VAL A 38 -4.50 -47.12 -1.71
N HIS A 39 -5.40 -48.02 -2.11
CA HIS A 39 -6.69 -47.63 -2.64
C HIS A 39 -7.49 -46.99 -1.49
N VAL A 40 -7.17 -45.74 -1.20
CA VAL A 40 -8.14 -44.85 -0.54
C VAL A 40 -9.31 -44.76 -1.51
N GLN A 41 -10.39 -45.52 -1.24
CA GLN A 41 -11.65 -45.33 -1.95
C GLN A 41 -12.01 -43.86 -1.77
N GLN A 42 -11.67 -43.04 -2.76
CA GLN A 42 -12.08 -41.66 -2.79
C GLN A 42 -13.58 -41.68 -2.99
N ARG A 43 -14.31 -41.35 -1.92
CA ARG A 43 -15.75 -41.11 -2.03
C ARG A 43 -15.95 -40.01 -3.07
N PRO A 44 -16.89 -40.13 -4.02
CA PRO A 44 -17.15 -39.11 -5.00
C PRO A 44 -17.44 -37.78 -4.28
N SER A 45 -16.74 -36.75 -4.70
CA SER A 45 -16.90 -35.41 -4.14
C SER A 45 -17.91 -34.60 -4.96
N LEU A 46 -18.73 -33.80 -4.30
CA LEU A 46 -19.62 -32.85 -4.98
C LEU A 46 -18.86 -31.87 -5.90
N LEU A 47 -17.53 -31.78 -5.75
CA LEU A 47 -16.68 -30.92 -6.58
C LEU A 47 -16.16 -31.62 -7.84
N ASP A 48 -16.34 -32.92 -8.00
CA ASP A 48 -15.67 -33.65 -9.07
C ASP A 48 -16.01 -33.10 -10.46
N ASP A 49 -17.28 -32.79 -10.70
CA ASP A 49 -17.74 -32.19 -11.96
C ASP A 49 -17.28 -30.75 -12.17
N TYR A 50 -16.79 -30.08 -11.12
CA TYR A 50 -16.41 -28.68 -11.14
C TYR A 50 -14.89 -28.47 -11.01
N ARG A 51 -14.09 -29.52 -10.82
CA ARG A 51 -12.63 -29.40 -10.55
C ARG A 51 -11.88 -28.66 -11.65
N ASP A 52 -12.16 -28.96 -12.90
CA ASP A 52 -11.48 -28.33 -14.04
C ASP A 52 -11.79 -26.84 -14.11
N VAL A 53 -13.06 -26.50 -13.89
CA VAL A 53 -13.51 -25.10 -13.84
C VAL A 53 -12.87 -24.37 -12.66
N ILE A 54 -12.82 -24.99 -11.47
CA ILE A 54 -12.19 -24.41 -10.29
C ILE A 54 -10.69 -24.18 -10.54
N ASN A 55 -9.99 -25.18 -11.11
CA ASN A 55 -8.56 -25.08 -11.39
C ASN A 55 -8.26 -23.98 -12.42
N ALA A 56 -9.03 -23.89 -13.49
CA ALA A 56 -8.88 -22.82 -14.48
C ALA A 56 -9.09 -21.43 -13.86
N LYS A 57 -10.07 -21.27 -12.95
CA LYS A 57 -10.30 -20.00 -12.25
C LYS A 57 -9.22 -19.70 -11.20
N LEU A 58 -8.61 -20.72 -10.60
CA LEU A 58 -7.47 -20.54 -9.70
C LEU A 58 -6.22 -20.07 -10.47
N GLU A 59 -6.05 -20.47 -11.73
CA GLU A 59 -4.99 -19.95 -12.60
C GLU A 59 -5.14 -18.46 -12.90
N LEU A 60 -6.37 -18.00 -13.00
CA LEU A 60 -6.72 -16.58 -13.14
C LEU A 60 -6.70 -15.82 -11.81
N HIS A 61 -6.12 -16.39 -10.75
CA HIS A 61 -6.02 -15.80 -9.40
C HIS A 61 -7.36 -15.44 -8.75
N CYS A 62 -8.47 -16.03 -9.20
CA CYS A 62 -9.78 -15.76 -8.60
C CYS A 62 -9.83 -16.20 -7.13
N SER A 63 -10.58 -15.45 -6.31
CA SER A 63 -10.81 -15.82 -4.90
C SER A 63 -11.69 -17.07 -4.77
N ALA A 64 -11.53 -17.84 -3.68
CA ALA A 64 -12.37 -19.01 -3.44
C ALA A 64 -13.86 -18.67 -3.35
N MET A 65 -14.19 -17.45 -2.85
CA MET A 65 -15.58 -16.97 -2.80
C MET A 65 -16.12 -16.67 -4.20
N SER A 66 -15.35 -16.01 -5.05
CA SER A 66 -15.74 -15.73 -6.43
C SER A 66 -15.97 -17.02 -7.23
N ILE A 67 -15.07 -18.01 -7.02
CA ILE A 67 -15.21 -19.33 -7.64
C ILE A 67 -16.47 -20.05 -7.14
N PHE A 68 -16.72 -20.03 -5.84
CA PHE A 68 -17.93 -20.60 -5.25
C PHE A 68 -19.22 -20.00 -5.85
N LEU A 69 -19.31 -18.66 -5.89
CA LEU A 69 -20.47 -17.98 -6.47
C LEU A 69 -20.65 -18.30 -7.95
N PHE A 70 -19.55 -18.43 -8.68
CA PHE A 70 -19.58 -18.79 -10.10
C PHE A 70 -20.10 -20.20 -10.34
N ILE A 71 -19.58 -21.23 -9.62
CA ILE A 71 -20.04 -22.61 -9.79
C ILE A 71 -21.43 -22.82 -9.23
N LYS A 72 -21.83 -22.05 -8.19
CA LYS A 72 -23.22 -22.06 -7.67
C LYS A 72 -24.22 -21.65 -8.74
N LYS A 73 -23.90 -20.62 -9.55
CA LYS A 73 -24.72 -20.25 -10.71
C LYS A 73 -24.78 -21.34 -11.79
N LYS A 74 -23.80 -22.26 -11.80
CA LYS A 74 -23.74 -23.41 -12.71
C LYS A 74 -24.37 -24.70 -12.12
N GLY A 75 -25.05 -24.59 -10.98
CA GLY A 75 -25.80 -25.71 -10.40
C GLY A 75 -25.13 -26.43 -9.24
N PHE A 76 -23.98 -25.96 -8.73
CA PHE A 76 -23.31 -26.56 -7.57
C PHE A 76 -24.18 -26.44 -6.31
N GLN A 77 -24.48 -27.56 -5.66
CA GLN A 77 -25.38 -27.64 -4.49
C GLN A 77 -24.61 -27.70 -3.14
N GLY A 78 -23.28 -27.72 -3.17
CA GLY A 78 -22.45 -27.80 -1.96
C GLY A 78 -22.26 -26.45 -1.25
N HIS A 79 -21.61 -26.51 -0.09
CA HIS A 79 -21.31 -25.32 0.73
C HIS A 79 -19.96 -24.70 0.36
N TYR A 80 -19.79 -23.41 0.68
CA TYR A 80 -18.56 -22.66 0.46
C TYR A 80 -17.31 -23.31 1.09
N THR A 81 -17.46 -23.93 2.27
CA THR A 81 -16.35 -24.58 2.98
C THR A 81 -15.64 -25.63 2.13
N ILE A 82 -16.38 -26.43 1.37
CA ILE A 82 -15.82 -27.50 0.50
C ILE A 82 -14.97 -26.86 -0.61
N VAL A 83 -15.46 -25.78 -1.23
CA VAL A 83 -14.73 -25.07 -2.29
C VAL A 83 -13.50 -24.38 -1.72
N ARG A 84 -13.63 -23.70 -0.58
CA ARG A 84 -12.51 -23.04 0.12
C ARG A 84 -11.40 -24.03 0.45
N ASP A 85 -11.76 -25.16 1.01
CA ASP A 85 -10.79 -26.18 1.45
C ASP A 85 -10.08 -26.82 0.24
N TYR A 86 -10.81 -27.07 -0.85
CA TYR A 86 -10.22 -27.53 -2.11
C TYR A 86 -9.26 -26.47 -2.69
N CYS A 87 -9.68 -25.22 -2.81
CA CYS A 87 -8.84 -24.13 -3.29
C CYS A 87 -7.57 -23.96 -2.42
N SER A 88 -7.70 -24.11 -1.10
CA SER A 88 -6.58 -24.05 -0.17
C SER A 88 -5.58 -25.18 -0.40
N LYS A 89 -6.07 -26.42 -0.59
CA LYS A 89 -5.21 -27.58 -0.89
C LYS A 89 -4.46 -27.40 -2.21
N VAL A 90 -5.14 -26.99 -3.28
CA VAL A 90 -4.53 -26.78 -4.59
C VAL A 90 -3.47 -25.66 -4.52
N ARG A 91 -3.76 -24.55 -3.82
CA ARG A 91 -2.79 -23.47 -3.61
C ARG A 91 -1.57 -23.93 -2.82
N LYS A 92 -1.76 -24.70 -1.73
CA LYS A 92 -0.64 -25.25 -0.93
C LYS A 92 0.24 -26.21 -1.73
N GLN A 93 -0.33 -27.03 -2.62
CA GLN A 93 0.44 -27.90 -3.50
C GLN A 93 1.28 -27.13 -4.53
N ARG A 94 0.83 -25.92 -4.94
CA ARG A 94 1.58 -25.04 -5.86
C ARG A 94 2.69 -24.23 -5.17
N ILE A 95 2.62 -24.03 -3.85
CA ILE A 95 3.58 -23.23 -3.07
C ILE A 95 4.68 -24.13 -2.48
N GLN A 96 5.31 -24.98 -3.29
CA GLN A 96 6.55 -25.66 -2.89
C GLN A 96 7.81 -25.02 -3.49
N LYS A 97 7.81 -23.68 -3.63
CA LYS A 97 9.07 -22.96 -3.84
C LYS A 97 9.55 -22.49 -2.47
N ALA A 98 10.70 -23.02 -2.03
CA ALA A 98 11.39 -22.50 -0.87
C ALA A 98 11.63 -21.00 -1.09
N THR A 99 11.05 -20.17 -0.23
CA THR A 99 11.31 -18.73 -0.19
C THR A 99 12.58 -18.53 0.61
N ILE A 100 13.62 -18.01 -0.03
CA ILE A 100 14.83 -17.55 0.67
C ILE A 100 14.40 -16.34 1.50
N ARG A 101 14.55 -16.44 2.83
CA ARG A 101 14.35 -15.29 3.70
C ARG A 101 15.49 -14.31 3.45
N VAL A 102 15.15 -13.12 2.97
CA VAL A 102 16.14 -12.04 2.80
C VAL A 102 16.42 -11.47 4.18
N GLU A 103 17.67 -11.53 4.60
CA GLU A 103 18.14 -10.81 5.79
C GLU A 103 18.38 -9.35 5.40
N HIS A 104 17.86 -8.45 6.23
CA HIS A 104 18.01 -7.01 6.03
C HIS A 104 19.06 -6.47 7.00
N THR A 105 19.88 -5.55 6.54
CA THR A 105 20.89 -4.85 7.34
C THR A 105 20.31 -3.49 7.76
N PRO A 106 20.51 -3.04 9.02
CA PRO A 106 20.02 -1.74 9.48
C PRO A 106 20.59 -0.60 8.64
N GLY A 107 19.77 0.37 8.28
CA GLY A 107 20.13 1.56 7.51
C GLY A 107 20.57 1.33 6.07
N LEU A 108 20.62 0.06 5.61
CA LEU A 108 21.08 -0.25 4.26
C LEU A 108 20.05 0.12 3.20
N SER A 109 18.80 -0.24 3.39
CA SER A 109 17.80 -0.10 2.32
C SER A 109 16.47 0.50 2.77
N GLY A 110 15.85 1.26 1.86
CA GLY A 110 14.46 1.67 1.90
C GLY A 110 13.70 1.08 0.72
N GLN A 111 12.39 0.94 0.83
CA GLN A 111 11.52 0.49 -0.27
C GLN A 111 10.38 1.48 -0.45
N VAL A 112 10.10 1.86 -1.71
CA VAL A 112 9.06 2.83 -2.10
C VAL A 112 8.06 2.20 -3.03
N ASP A 113 6.78 2.50 -2.81
CA ASP A 113 5.68 2.11 -3.69
C ASP A 113 4.54 3.12 -3.66
N TRP A 114 3.61 2.98 -4.61
CA TRP A 114 2.34 3.69 -4.63
C TRP A 114 1.19 2.72 -4.41
N LYS A 115 0.30 3.03 -3.47
CA LYS A 115 -1.04 2.46 -3.50
C LYS A 115 -1.91 3.34 -4.36
N GLU A 116 -2.24 2.86 -5.54
CA GLU A 116 -2.95 3.63 -6.56
C GLU A 116 -4.47 3.50 -6.42
N GLU A 117 -5.17 4.57 -6.83
CA GLU A 117 -6.62 4.61 -7.08
C GLU A 117 -7.49 4.08 -5.93
N MET A 118 -7.14 4.45 -4.71
CA MET A 118 -7.99 4.16 -3.58
C MET A 118 -9.21 5.08 -3.58
N THR A 119 -10.39 4.53 -3.30
CA THR A 119 -11.61 5.31 -3.17
C THR A 119 -12.27 4.96 -1.84
N LEU A 120 -12.52 5.97 -1.02
CA LEU A 120 -13.34 5.91 0.18
C LEU A 120 -14.46 6.93 0.08
N TYR A 121 -15.53 6.70 0.81
CA TYR A 121 -16.70 7.56 0.81
C TYR A 121 -16.85 8.18 2.19
N SER A 122 -17.06 9.50 2.25
CA SER A 122 -17.39 10.22 3.47
C SER A 122 -18.78 9.86 4.00
N SER A 123 -19.11 10.32 5.19
CA SER A 123 -20.39 10.06 5.86
C SER A 123 -21.61 10.55 5.06
N ASP A 124 -21.45 11.59 4.23
CA ASP A 124 -22.47 12.11 3.31
C ASP A 124 -22.50 11.39 1.95
N GLY A 125 -21.63 10.39 1.74
CA GLY A 125 -21.53 9.63 0.51
C GLY A 125 -20.67 10.25 -0.58
N THR A 126 -19.92 11.33 -0.30
CA THR A 126 -19.01 11.94 -1.26
C THR A 126 -17.80 11.04 -1.51
N PRO A 127 -17.46 10.69 -2.78
CA PRO A 127 -16.32 9.84 -3.08
C PRO A 127 -15.00 10.64 -3.06
N TYR A 128 -14.04 10.18 -2.27
CA TYR A 128 -12.66 10.65 -2.26
C TYR A 128 -11.77 9.65 -2.99
N ARG A 129 -11.18 10.08 -4.10
CA ARG A 129 -10.21 9.28 -4.87
C ARG A 129 -8.81 9.83 -4.62
N PHE A 130 -7.92 8.97 -4.18
CA PHE A 130 -6.58 9.35 -3.79
C PHE A 130 -5.59 8.20 -4.02
N ASN A 131 -4.31 8.51 -3.92
CA ASN A 131 -3.24 7.54 -3.86
C ASN A 131 -2.55 7.66 -2.51
N ILE A 132 -1.79 6.64 -2.12
CA ILE A 132 -0.96 6.69 -0.91
C ILE A 132 0.49 6.46 -1.32
N PHE A 133 1.38 7.35 -0.94
CA PHE A 133 2.80 7.10 -0.97
C PHE A 133 3.17 6.15 0.16
N LEU A 134 3.97 5.14 -0.16
CA LEU A 134 4.39 4.11 0.78
C LEU A 134 5.91 4.06 0.82
N TYR A 135 6.46 4.20 2.01
CA TYR A 135 7.87 4.02 2.28
C TYR A 135 8.06 3.10 3.48
N VAL A 136 9.05 2.22 3.43
CA VAL A 136 9.35 1.31 4.53
C VAL A 136 10.85 1.04 4.63
N LEU A 137 11.37 1.01 5.85
CA LEU A 137 12.70 0.48 6.17
C LEU A 137 12.58 -1.04 6.37
N PRO A 138 13.16 -1.89 5.49
CA PRO A 138 12.93 -3.34 5.54
C PRO A 138 13.51 -4.02 6.78
N TYR A 139 14.48 -3.43 7.47
CA TYR A 139 15.05 -3.99 8.69
C TYR A 139 14.11 -3.87 9.88
N SER A 140 13.80 -2.66 10.33
CA SER A 140 12.91 -2.40 11.47
C SER A 140 11.44 -2.63 11.16
N LYS A 141 11.06 -2.56 9.88
CA LYS A 141 9.68 -2.46 9.40
C LYS A 141 9.01 -1.12 9.73
N LEU A 142 9.79 -0.08 10.07
CA LEU A 142 9.27 1.27 10.21
C LEU A 142 8.70 1.75 8.87
N LYS A 143 7.51 2.34 8.92
CA LYS A 143 6.73 2.74 7.75
C LYS A 143 6.51 4.24 7.78
N TYR A 144 6.45 4.81 6.60
CA TYR A 144 5.91 6.13 6.35
C TYR A 144 4.87 6.05 5.25
N MET A 145 3.73 6.66 5.46
CA MET A 145 2.65 6.74 4.48
C MET A 145 2.09 8.15 4.45
N THR A 146 1.74 8.62 3.28
CA THR A 146 1.03 9.89 3.15
C THR A 146 0.06 9.85 1.99
N LEU A 147 -1.11 10.47 2.16
CA LEU A 147 -2.12 10.62 1.12
C LEU A 147 -1.67 11.63 0.08
N ILE A 148 -1.82 11.30 -1.20
CA ILE A 148 -1.50 12.16 -2.33
C ILE A 148 -2.61 12.13 -3.37
N PHE A 149 -2.78 13.21 -4.12
CA PHE A 149 -3.79 13.31 -5.17
C PHE A 149 -3.19 13.07 -6.56
N GLU A 150 -1.93 13.42 -6.76
CA GLU A 150 -1.23 13.21 -8.03
C GLU A 150 0.12 12.52 -7.81
N ARG A 151 0.62 11.86 -8.84
CA ARG A 151 1.89 11.13 -8.84
C ARG A 151 2.87 11.80 -9.80
N SER A 152 3.18 13.06 -9.54
CA SER A 152 4.23 13.77 -10.26
C SER A 152 5.62 13.42 -9.72
N GLN A 153 6.67 13.83 -10.43
CA GLN A 153 8.04 13.68 -9.93
C GLN A 153 8.29 14.60 -8.73
N ASP A 154 7.68 15.78 -8.76
CA ASP A 154 7.74 16.74 -7.65
C ASP A 154 7.13 16.16 -6.38
N THR A 155 5.91 15.59 -6.50
CA THR A 155 5.27 14.88 -5.39
C THR A 155 6.11 13.74 -4.85
N LEU A 156 6.82 13.01 -5.73
CA LEU A 156 7.75 11.95 -5.29
C LEU A 156 8.90 12.53 -4.44
N PHE A 157 9.49 13.64 -4.84
CA PHE A 157 10.60 14.27 -4.11
C PHE A 157 10.15 14.78 -2.74
N GLU A 158 9.01 15.46 -2.68
CA GLU A 158 8.40 15.91 -1.43
C GLU A 158 8.11 14.72 -0.48
N CYS A 159 7.48 13.67 -0.99
CA CYS A 159 7.18 12.49 -0.19
C CYS A 159 8.44 11.75 0.30
N LEU A 160 9.52 11.75 -0.50
CA LEU A 160 10.80 11.15 -0.09
C LEU A 160 11.46 11.98 1.01
N GLU A 161 11.51 13.31 0.88
CA GLU A 161 12.05 14.19 1.93
C GLU A 161 11.29 14.01 3.22
N ASP A 162 9.96 14.03 3.17
CA ASP A 162 9.10 13.79 4.32
C ASP A 162 9.34 12.42 4.97
N ALA A 163 9.53 11.37 4.15
CA ALA A 163 9.87 10.04 4.65
C ALA A 163 11.24 10.03 5.35
N PHE A 164 12.23 10.76 4.82
CA PHE A 164 13.55 10.88 5.46
C PHE A 164 13.49 11.66 6.76
N VAL A 165 12.69 12.72 6.82
CA VAL A 165 12.43 13.46 8.08
C VAL A 165 11.78 12.53 9.11
N HIS A 166 10.73 11.80 8.71
CA HIS A 166 10.02 10.86 9.59
C HIS A 166 10.93 9.75 10.13
N THR A 167 11.78 9.19 9.27
CA THR A 167 12.71 8.12 9.66
C THR A 167 14.02 8.64 10.28
N GLY A 168 14.20 9.95 10.36
CA GLY A 168 15.37 10.58 10.96
C GLY A 168 16.67 10.46 10.12
N GLY A 169 16.55 10.15 8.82
CA GLY A 169 17.70 10.06 7.91
C GLY A 169 17.43 9.27 6.64
N VAL A 170 18.47 9.10 5.85
CA VAL A 170 18.43 8.51 4.50
C VAL A 170 19.17 7.17 4.52
N PRO A 171 18.58 6.06 4.02
CA PRO A 171 19.27 4.78 3.90
C PRO A 171 20.26 4.80 2.74
N THR A 172 21.24 3.89 2.73
CA THR A 172 22.27 3.81 1.68
C THR A 172 21.71 3.57 0.29
N GLU A 173 20.64 2.80 0.18
CA GLU A 173 19.97 2.51 -1.10
C GLU A 173 18.46 2.52 -0.96
N ILE A 174 17.76 2.89 -2.04
CA ILE A 174 16.30 2.86 -2.07
C ILE A 174 15.80 2.10 -3.30
N TRP A 175 14.90 1.16 -3.07
CA TRP A 175 14.32 0.28 -4.06
C TRP A 175 13.00 0.84 -4.58
N PHE A 176 12.95 1.10 -5.89
CA PHE A 176 11.79 1.61 -6.59
C PHE A 176 11.23 0.56 -7.55
N ASP A 177 9.93 0.59 -7.77
CA ASP A 177 9.37 -0.08 -8.94
C ASP A 177 9.69 0.71 -10.23
N ASN A 178 9.40 0.11 -11.39
CA ASN A 178 9.60 0.78 -12.68
C ASN A 178 8.54 1.86 -12.92
N MET A 179 8.45 2.83 -12.01
CA MET A 179 7.55 3.96 -12.11
C MET A 179 8.13 5.05 -13.04
N LYS A 180 7.26 5.72 -13.80
CA LYS A 180 7.65 6.74 -14.78
C LYS A 180 8.39 7.94 -14.18
N GLN A 181 8.14 8.23 -12.91
CA GLN A 181 8.81 9.31 -12.16
C GLN A 181 10.30 9.02 -11.92
N VAL A 182 10.70 7.75 -11.97
CA VAL A 182 12.05 7.26 -11.63
C VAL A 182 12.81 6.80 -12.88
N VAL A 183 12.14 6.09 -13.80
CA VAL A 183 12.76 5.42 -14.95
C VAL A 183 12.16 5.94 -16.25
N ASP A 184 13.01 6.48 -17.14
CA ASP A 184 12.61 6.98 -18.44
C ASP A 184 12.27 5.85 -19.42
N HIS A 185 13.04 4.76 -19.39
CA HIS A 185 12.81 3.59 -20.23
C HIS A 185 13.15 2.30 -19.49
N THR A 186 12.16 1.43 -19.38
CA THR A 186 12.40 0.01 -19.12
C THR A 186 12.93 -0.62 -20.40
N LYS A 187 14.24 -0.62 -20.61
CA LYS A 187 14.83 -1.39 -21.71
C LYS A 187 14.63 -2.88 -21.45
N SER A 188 14.30 -3.59 -22.55
CA SER A 188 14.18 -5.05 -22.72
C SER A 188 14.95 -5.89 -21.69
N LEU A 189 14.57 -7.15 -21.54
CA LEU A 189 15.07 -8.22 -20.65
C LEU A 189 16.58 -8.25 -20.32
N PHE A 190 17.44 -7.47 -21.00
CA PHE A 190 18.90 -7.45 -20.88
C PHE A 190 19.51 -6.07 -20.67
N GLY A 191 18.73 -4.99 -20.58
CA GLY A 191 19.25 -3.62 -20.41
C GLY A 191 19.20 -3.16 -18.95
N HIS A 192 20.17 -2.31 -18.54
CA HIS A 192 20.09 -1.61 -17.27
C HIS A 192 18.96 -0.55 -17.35
N PRO A 193 18.18 -0.32 -16.26
CA PRO A 193 17.20 0.74 -16.21
C PRO A 193 17.91 2.10 -16.38
N VAL A 194 17.32 2.99 -17.16
CA VAL A 194 17.81 4.35 -17.31
C VAL A 194 16.98 5.24 -16.41
N PHE A 195 17.57 5.70 -15.33
CA PHE A 195 16.93 6.65 -14.42
C PHE A 195 16.77 8.01 -15.09
N ASN A 196 15.67 8.67 -14.83
CA ASN A 196 15.45 10.06 -15.20
C ASN A 196 16.56 10.94 -14.61
N GLU A 197 17.08 11.89 -15.38
CA GLU A 197 18.24 12.71 -14.99
C GLU A 197 17.97 13.54 -13.72
N ARG A 198 16.80 14.20 -13.65
CA ARG A 198 16.40 14.99 -12.49
C ARG A 198 16.25 14.10 -11.23
N PHE A 199 15.70 12.90 -11.38
CA PHE A 199 15.63 11.93 -10.29
C PHE A 199 17.01 11.43 -9.87
N ARG A 200 17.90 11.20 -10.84
CA ARG A 200 19.29 10.79 -10.56
C ARG A 200 20.03 11.87 -9.75
N GLN A 201 19.86 13.13 -10.13
CA GLN A 201 20.43 14.25 -9.39
C GLN A 201 19.88 14.30 -7.97
N PHE A 202 18.54 14.23 -7.79
CA PHE A 202 17.93 14.19 -6.47
C PHE A 202 18.48 13.06 -5.60
N SER A 203 18.64 11.87 -6.15
CA SER A 203 19.18 10.72 -5.41
C SER A 203 20.63 10.92 -4.97
N GLN A 204 21.43 11.60 -5.79
CA GLN A 204 22.82 11.94 -5.46
C GLN A 204 22.88 13.01 -4.36
N ASP A 205 22.07 14.06 -4.47
CA ASP A 205 22.03 15.14 -3.50
C ASP A 205 21.48 14.65 -2.13
N ALA A 206 20.50 13.74 -2.15
CA ALA A 206 20.00 13.07 -0.95
C ALA A 206 20.98 12.03 -0.36
N GLY A 207 21.98 11.59 -1.13
CA GLY A 207 23.01 10.66 -0.67
C GLY A 207 22.63 9.18 -0.68
N TYR A 208 21.65 8.76 -1.48
CA TYR A 208 21.29 7.35 -1.62
C TYR A 208 21.49 6.83 -3.04
N LYS A 209 21.68 5.51 -3.16
CA LYS A 209 21.72 4.82 -4.44
C LYS A 209 20.33 4.32 -4.84
N PRO A 210 19.76 4.78 -5.95
CA PRO A 210 18.48 4.26 -6.44
C PRO A 210 18.66 2.89 -7.07
N ILE A 211 17.78 1.94 -6.72
CA ILE A 211 17.74 0.59 -7.26
C ILE A 211 16.36 0.37 -7.92
N ALA A 212 16.36 0.15 -9.22
CA ALA A 212 15.13 -0.24 -9.91
C ALA A 212 14.91 -1.76 -9.79
N CYS A 213 13.73 -2.16 -9.36
CA CYS A 213 13.34 -3.57 -9.25
C CYS A 213 13.35 -4.23 -10.63
N ARG A 214 13.90 -5.44 -10.72
CA ARG A 214 13.86 -6.21 -11.97
C ARG A 214 12.42 -6.71 -12.20
N PRO A 215 11.88 -6.58 -13.42
CA PRO A 215 10.60 -7.18 -13.77
C PRO A 215 10.58 -8.67 -13.42
N PHE A 216 9.44 -9.17 -12.92
CA PHE A 216 9.21 -10.58 -12.58
C PHE A 216 10.04 -11.18 -11.41
N ARG A 217 10.64 -10.37 -10.54
CA ARG A 217 11.27 -10.82 -9.29
C ARG A 217 10.59 -10.19 -8.06
N PRO A 218 9.40 -10.67 -7.66
CA PRO A 218 8.62 -10.07 -6.55
C PRO A 218 9.32 -10.19 -5.18
N GLN A 219 10.35 -11.02 -5.06
CA GLN A 219 11.04 -11.26 -3.78
C GLN A 219 11.84 -10.06 -3.26
N THR A 220 12.21 -9.12 -4.12
CA THR A 220 13.08 -7.98 -3.75
C THR A 220 12.31 -6.83 -3.10
N LYS A 221 11.00 -6.73 -3.27
CA LYS A 221 10.14 -5.62 -2.81
C LYS A 221 8.99 -6.10 -1.90
N GLY A 222 9.11 -7.31 -1.36
CA GLY A 222 8.02 -7.97 -0.61
C GLY A 222 7.55 -7.21 0.62
N VAL A 223 8.37 -6.34 1.21
CA VAL A 223 8.01 -5.61 2.43
C VAL A 223 7.04 -4.47 2.12
N VAL A 224 7.34 -3.62 1.13
CA VAL A 224 6.43 -2.53 0.74
C VAL A 224 5.18 -3.04 0.03
N GLU A 225 5.26 -4.15 -0.73
CA GLU A 225 4.08 -4.81 -1.29
C GLU A 225 3.14 -5.34 -0.19
N ALA A 226 3.71 -5.85 0.92
CA ALA A 226 2.91 -6.24 2.07
C ALA A 226 2.23 -5.02 2.72
N LEU A 227 2.93 -3.89 2.82
CA LEU A 227 2.37 -2.63 3.28
C LEU A 227 1.24 -2.16 2.37
N ALA A 228 1.43 -2.20 1.05
CA ALA A 228 0.39 -1.85 0.07
C ALA A 228 -0.89 -2.72 0.21
N ARG A 229 -0.74 -4.00 0.57
CA ARG A 229 -1.89 -4.84 0.90
C ARG A 229 -2.54 -4.48 2.23
N THR A 230 -1.75 -4.06 3.20
CA THR A 230 -2.24 -3.66 4.52
C THR A 230 -3.09 -2.40 4.47
N THR A 231 -2.82 -1.47 3.52
CA THR A 231 -3.66 -0.27 3.34
C THR A 231 -5.12 -0.60 2.98
N GLU A 232 -5.44 -1.82 2.52
CA GLU A 232 -6.84 -2.23 2.33
C GLU A 232 -7.65 -2.24 3.65
N ARG A 233 -6.98 -2.24 4.82
CA ARG A 233 -7.63 -2.07 6.13
C ARG A 233 -8.33 -0.72 6.25
N LEU A 234 -7.87 0.31 5.55
CA LEU A 234 -8.50 1.63 5.52
C LEU A 234 -9.95 1.59 4.99
N ARG A 235 -10.34 0.53 4.26
CA ARG A 235 -11.72 0.40 3.76
C ARG A 235 -12.78 0.24 4.87
N VAL A 236 -12.39 -0.09 6.08
CA VAL A 236 -13.31 -0.14 7.22
C VAL A 236 -13.85 1.24 7.57
N TYR A 237 -13.11 2.29 7.22
CA TYR A 237 -13.48 3.68 7.48
C TYR A 237 -14.38 4.30 6.40
N ASN A 238 -14.90 3.51 5.44
CA ASN A 238 -15.94 3.99 4.53
C ASN A 238 -17.15 4.48 5.33
N TYR A 239 -17.58 5.70 5.03
CA TYR A 239 -18.69 6.42 5.68
C TYR A 239 -18.43 6.81 7.14
N GLU A 240 -17.17 6.73 7.61
CA GLU A 240 -16.78 7.02 9.00
C GLU A 240 -16.00 8.34 9.13
N PHE A 241 -15.78 9.09 8.04
CA PHE A 241 -15.12 10.39 8.03
C PHE A 241 -15.99 11.43 7.30
N THR A 242 -15.81 12.71 7.62
CA THR A 242 -16.66 13.80 7.12
C THR A 242 -16.07 14.51 5.91
N ASP A 243 -14.75 14.72 5.89
CA ASP A 243 -14.06 15.50 4.86
C ASP A 243 -12.65 15.00 4.54
N GLY A 244 -11.96 15.72 3.65
CA GLY A 244 -10.60 15.37 3.23
C GLY A 244 -9.55 15.57 4.33
N VAL A 245 -9.79 16.44 5.32
CA VAL A 245 -8.87 16.66 6.45
C VAL A 245 -8.86 15.42 7.32
N GLU A 246 -10.07 14.99 7.70
CA GLU A 246 -10.25 13.81 8.54
C GLU A 246 -9.71 12.55 7.83
N LEU A 247 -9.88 12.46 6.49
CA LEU A 247 -9.30 11.38 5.70
C LEU A 247 -7.75 11.38 5.73
N ILE A 248 -7.11 12.55 5.68
CA ILE A 248 -5.64 12.64 5.76
C ILE A 248 -5.18 12.22 7.15
N ASN A 249 -5.79 12.77 8.21
CA ASN A 249 -5.49 12.39 9.59
C ASN A 249 -5.65 10.88 9.80
N LEU A 250 -6.71 10.30 9.24
CA LEU A 250 -6.96 8.86 9.32
C LEU A 250 -5.84 8.03 8.67
N VAL A 251 -5.25 8.48 7.56
CA VAL A 251 -4.10 7.80 6.94
C VAL A 251 -2.85 7.95 7.78
N ASP A 252 -2.62 9.14 8.36
CA ASP A 252 -1.48 9.40 9.24
C ASP A 252 -1.59 8.59 10.54
N ASP A 253 -2.75 8.59 11.19
CA ASP A 253 -3.02 7.79 12.40
C ASP A 253 -2.84 6.28 12.12
N PHE A 254 -3.32 5.82 10.97
CA PHE A 254 -3.14 4.43 10.57
C PHE A 254 -1.66 4.07 10.36
N CYS A 255 -0.84 4.99 9.86
CA CYS A 255 0.60 4.79 9.78
C CYS A 255 1.23 4.63 11.16
N GLU A 256 0.87 5.50 12.10
CA GLU A 256 1.34 5.45 13.48
C GLU A 256 0.90 4.15 14.18
N GLU A 257 -0.37 3.75 14.02
CA GLU A 257 -0.86 2.46 14.55
C GLU A 257 0.01 1.29 14.06
N LEU A 258 0.29 1.23 12.73
CA LEU A 258 1.10 0.18 12.15
C LEU A 258 2.56 0.19 12.64
N ASN A 259 3.09 1.33 13.04
CA ASN A 259 4.43 1.46 13.60
C ASN A 259 4.50 1.02 15.07
N HIS A 260 3.36 1.02 15.76
CA HIS A 260 3.22 0.51 17.15
C HIS A 260 2.71 -0.93 17.21
N GLU A 261 2.13 -1.50 16.15
CA GLU A 261 1.75 -2.90 16.09
C GLU A 261 2.97 -3.82 16.00
N VAL A 262 2.97 -4.94 16.75
CA VAL A 262 4.02 -5.95 16.64
C VAL A 262 4.08 -6.53 15.23
N SER A 263 5.21 -6.37 14.57
CA SER A 263 5.43 -6.94 13.23
C SER A 263 5.61 -8.44 13.29
N GLN A 264 4.79 -9.19 12.57
CA GLN A 264 4.92 -10.66 12.46
C GLN A 264 6.26 -11.10 11.84
N ALA A 265 6.92 -10.23 11.06
CA ALA A 265 8.18 -10.55 10.41
C ALA A 265 9.38 -10.49 11.34
N THR A 266 9.37 -9.58 12.32
CA THR A 266 10.46 -9.37 13.30
C THR A 266 10.08 -9.85 14.69
N ASN A 267 8.79 -9.98 14.98
CA ASN A 267 8.19 -10.21 16.30
C ASN A 267 8.48 -9.08 17.29
N GLU A 268 8.72 -7.88 16.78
CA GLU A 268 9.02 -6.66 17.52
C GLU A 268 8.17 -5.49 17.02
N VAL A 269 8.06 -4.44 17.83
CA VAL A 269 7.40 -3.19 17.43
C VAL A 269 8.34 -2.39 16.52
N PRO A 270 7.91 -2.04 15.29
CA PRO A 270 8.77 -1.36 14.31
C PRO A 270 9.44 -0.09 14.84
N LEU A 271 8.70 0.75 15.56
CA LEU A 271 9.20 2.00 16.13
C LEU A 271 10.36 1.77 17.09
N TYR A 272 10.23 0.82 18.02
CA TYR A 272 11.29 0.53 19.00
C TYR A 272 12.51 -0.10 18.32
N LYS A 273 12.28 -1.08 17.42
CA LYS A 273 13.37 -1.69 16.67
C LYS A 273 14.15 -0.69 15.82
N TRP A 274 13.46 0.27 15.21
CA TRP A 274 14.10 1.36 14.49
C TRP A 274 14.91 2.25 15.42
N GLN A 275 14.33 2.66 16.55
CA GLN A 275 14.98 3.55 17.51
C GLN A 275 16.26 2.95 18.10
N ASP A 276 16.21 1.67 18.43
CA ASP A 276 17.27 0.97 19.17
C ASP A 276 18.35 0.43 18.24
N GLU A 277 18.01 0.04 16.99
CA GLU A 277 18.91 -0.74 16.16
C GLU A 277 19.16 -0.17 14.75
N GLU A 278 18.36 0.77 14.24
CA GLU A 278 18.47 1.21 12.83
C GLU A 278 18.74 2.70 12.67
N LYS A 279 18.20 3.55 13.52
CA LYS A 279 18.27 5.01 13.39
C LYS A 279 19.69 5.55 13.21
N GLU A 280 20.64 5.03 13.96
CA GLU A 280 22.06 5.48 13.94
C GLU A 280 22.79 5.10 12.64
N TYR A 281 22.26 4.17 11.86
CA TYR A 281 22.83 3.73 10.58
C TYR A 281 22.30 4.50 9.38
N LEU A 282 21.33 5.39 9.57
CA LEU A 282 20.83 6.26 8.53
C LEU A 282 21.75 7.48 8.35
N HIS A 283 21.96 7.89 7.10
CA HIS A 283 22.72 9.08 6.79
C HIS A 283 21.92 10.33 7.13
N GLN A 284 22.62 11.39 7.52
CA GLN A 284 21.98 12.67 7.80
C GLN A 284 21.31 13.21 6.54
N LEU A 285 20.04 13.67 6.66
CA LEU A 285 19.33 14.34 5.60
C LEU A 285 20.02 15.69 5.28
N PRO A 286 20.40 15.96 4.03
CA PRO A 286 20.95 17.25 3.63
C PRO A 286 19.93 18.38 3.85
N TYR A 287 20.40 19.49 4.37
CA TYR A 287 19.56 20.69 4.52
C TYR A 287 19.20 21.27 3.15
N GLY A 288 17.94 21.69 2.96
CA GLY A 288 17.49 22.31 1.72
C GLY A 288 17.50 21.38 0.50
N LEU A 289 17.32 20.06 0.70
CA LEU A 289 17.38 19.06 -0.36
C LEU A 289 16.45 19.39 -1.55
N LEU A 290 15.30 19.96 -1.30
CA LEU A 290 14.31 20.26 -2.35
C LEU A 290 14.59 21.58 -3.08
N GLU A 291 15.35 22.51 -2.50
CA GLU A 291 15.57 23.85 -3.06
C GLU A 291 16.02 23.84 -4.53
N PRO A 292 17.05 23.05 -4.94
CA PRO A 292 17.53 23.04 -6.33
C PRO A 292 16.48 22.51 -7.33
N PHE A 293 15.51 21.75 -6.87
CA PHE A 293 14.52 21.09 -7.71
C PHE A 293 13.24 21.93 -7.88
N PHE A 294 13.07 22.95 -7.07
CA PHE A 294 11.87 23.78 -7.04
C PHE A 294 12.15 25.28 -7.29
N GLU A 295 13.36 25.65 -7.69
CA GLU A 295 13.75 27.04 -7.99
C GLU A 295 12.93 27.70 -9.12
N GLU A 296 12.42 26.93 -10.07
CA GLU A 296 11.58 27.43 -11.17
C GLU A 296 10.09 27.53 -10.83
N GLY A 297 9.71 27.30 -9.57
CA GLY A 297 8.31 27.16 -9.17
C GLY A 297 7.77 25.74 -9.36
N ILE A 298 6.97 25.32 -8.41
CA ILE A 298 6.32 24.01 -8.43
C ILE A 298 5.08 24.08 -9.29
N ARG A 299 4.99 23.30 -10.36
CA ARG A 299 3.77 23.22 -11.17
C ARG A 299 2.75 22.29 -10.54
N ARG A 300 1.56 22.81 -10.30
CA ARG A 300 0.44 22.05 -9.71
C ARG A 300 -0.83 22.25 -10.52
N VAL A 301 -1.61 21.19 -10.64
CA VAL A 301 -2.96 21.28 -11.21
C VAL A 301 -3.93 21.65 -10.09
N VAL A 302 -4.72 22.68 -10.30
CA VAL A 302 -5.78 23.07 -9.35
C VAL A 302 -6.83 21.96 -9.30
N SER A 303 -7.06 21.43 -8.11
CA SER A 303 -8.01 20.35 -7.87
C SER A 303 -9.46 20.80 -8.11
N LYS A 304 -10.39 19.84 -8.18
CA LYS A 304 -11.84 20.13 -8.23
C LYS A 304 -12.35 20.86 -6.98
N GLU A 305 -11.62 20.77 -5.87
CA GLU A 305 -11.90 21.48 -4.61
C GLU A 305 -11.36 22.91 -4.62
N SER A 306 -10.86 23.38 -5.77
CA SER A 306 -10.21 24.69 -5.93
C SER A 306 -8.97 24.86 -5.05
N MET A 307 -8.18 23.81 -4.90
CA MET A 307 -7.00 23.75 -4.05
C MET A 307 -5.75 23.38 -4.83
N VAL A 308 -4.63 23.87 -4.34
CA VAL A 308 -3.27 23.55 -4.78
C VAL A 308 -2.51 22.94 -3.60
N VAL A 309 -1.81 21.85 -3.83
CA VAL A 309 -1.03 21.14 -2.79
C VAL A 309 0.40 21.66 -2.79
N PHE A 310 0.90 22.03 -1.60
CA PHE A 310 2.29 22.38 -1.37
C PHE A 310 2.70 21.89 0.04
N ARG A 311 3.80 21.17 0.17
CA ARG A 311 4.33 20.59 1.42
C ARG A 311 3.24 19.96 2.30
N LYS A 312 2.43 19.05 1.72
CA LYS A 312 1.26 18.38 2.35
C LYS A 312 0.06 19.26 2.67
N CYS A 313 0.20 20.57 2.63
CA CYS A 313 -0.88 21.51 2.88
C CYS A 313 -1.62 21.86 1.58
N LYS A 314 -2.92 22.04 1.67
CA LYS A 314 -3.76 22.51 0.58
C LYS A 314 -4.01 24.01 0.73
N TYR A 315 -3.89 24.74 -0.37
CA TYR A 315 -4.06 26.20 -0.43
C TYR A 315 -5.11 26.55 -1.46
N SER A 316 -6.09 27.36 -1.07
CA SER A 316 -7.18 27.73 -1.96
C SER A 316 -6.73 28.64 -3.09
N VAL A 317 -7.40 28.52 -4.22
CA VAL A 317 -7.35 29.45 -5.33
C VAL A 317 -8.77 29.67 -5.85
N ASP A 318 -8.96 30.70 -6.65
CA ASP A 318 -10.26 31.00 -7.25
C ASP A 318 -10.75 29.82 -8.11
N PRO A 319 -12.02 29.37 -7.99
CA PRO A 319 -12.60 28.24 -8.73
C PRO A 319 -12.46 28.30 -10.25
N ARG A 320 -12.31 29.49 -10.83
CA ARG A 320 -12.08 29.66 -12.29
C ARG A 320 -10.81 28.98 -12.79
N TYR A 321 -9.86 28.65 -11.88
CA TYR A 321 -8.61 27.97 -12.22
C TYR A 321 -8.68 26.44 -12.04
N ILE A 322 -9.81 25.87 -11.66
CA ILE A 322 -9.97 24.42 -11.54
C ILE A 322 -9.54 23.72 -12.85
N GLY A 323 -8.68 22.71 -12.71
CA GLY A 323 -8.13 21.95 -13.84
C GLY A 323 -7.01 22.68 -14.61
N ARG A 324 -6.64 23.92 -14.22
CA ARG A 324 -5.51 24.64 -14.79
C ARG A 324 -4.22 24.27 -14.05
N THR A 325 -3.11 24.28 -14.78
CA THR A 325 -1.78 24.16 -14.20
C THR A 325 -1.31 25.55 -13.77
N VAL A 326 -0.92 25.69 -12.51
CA VAL A 326 -0.40 26.92 -11.90
C VAL A 326 1.01 26.67 -11.39
N ASP A 327 1.82 27.72 -11.33
CA ASP A 327 3.15 27.70 -10.76
C ASP A 327 3.07 28.15 -9.29
N VAL A 328 3.67 27.39 -8.38
CA VAL A 328 3.75 27.71 -6.95
C VAL A 328 5.19 28.05 -6.62
N GLU A 329 5.44 29.25 -6.20
CA GLU A 329 6.77 29.75 -5.87
C GLU A 329 6.83 30.15 -4.39
N LEU A 330 7.98 29.87 -3.76
CA LEU A 330 8.30 30.39 -2.42
C LEU A 330 8.72 31.85 -2.50
N THR A 331 8.33 32.66 -1.52
CA THR A 331 8.92 33.98 -1.32
C THR A 331 10.36 33.85 -0.78
N ASN A 332 11.22 34.86 -1.01
CA ASN A 332 12.62 34.84 -0.59
C ASN A 332 12.83 34.67 0.94
N ASP A 333 11.79 34.94 1.73
CA ASP A 333 11.79 34.75 3.19
C ASP A 333 11.23 33.39 3.62
N GLU A 334 10.86 32.54 2.66
CA GLU A 334 10.26 31.20 2.84
C GLU A 334 9.01 31.15 3.73
N ARG A 335 8.37 32.30 3.99
CA ARG A 335 7.19 32.40 4.84
C ARG A 335 5.88 32.31 4.08
N ARG A 336 5.93 32.54 2.76
CA ARG A 336 4.76 32.61 1.89
C ARG A 336 4.96 31.81 0.64
N ILE A 337 3.86 31.29 0.10
CA ILE A 337 3.79 30.82 -1.27
C ILE A 337 3.04 31.81 -2.14
N GLN A 338 3.49 31.96 -3.38
CA GLN A 338 2.82 32.70 -4.43
C GLN A 338 2.35 31.71 -5.49
N ILE A 339 1.08 31.72 -5.80
CA ILE A 339 0.50 30.89 -6.85
C ILE A 339 0.31 31.77 -8.07
N LYS A 340 0.90 31.36 -9.20
CA LYS A 340 0.89 32.11 -10.46
C LYS A 340 0.23 31.29 -11.58
N TYR A 341 -0.48 31.97 -12.45
CA TYR A 341 -1.02 31.41 -13.68
C TYR A 341 -0.57 32.23 -14.86
N ASN A 342 0.12 31.59 -15.83
CA ASN A 342 0.76 32.25 -16.98
C ASN A 342 1.67 33.45 -16.59
N GLY A 343 2.39 33.31 -15.45
CA GLY A 343 3.29 34.35 -14.95
C GLY A 343 2.64 35.44 -14.09
N GLU A 344 1.31 35.50 -14.03
CA GLU A 344 0.58 36.43 -13.17
C GLU A 344 0.25 35.82 -11.82
N MET A 345 0.54 36.54 -10.74
CA MET A 345 0.20 36.09 -9.38
C MET A 345 -1.33 36.12 -9.20
N ILE A 346 -1.90 34.94 -8.95
CA ILE A 346 -3.35 34.79 -8.74
C ILE A 346 -3.70 34.69 -7.25
N ARG A 347 -2.79 34.16 -6.42
CA ARG A 347 -2.97 34.05 -4.97
C ARG A 347 -1.62 34.00 -4.24
N ALA A 348 -1.62 34.47 -2.97
CA ALA A 348 -0.52 34.25 -2.04
C ALA A 348 -1.10 33.77 -0.70
N HIS A 349 -0.38 32.84 -0.05
CA HIS A 349 -0.72 32.30 1.27
C HIS A 349 0.50 32.29 2.16
N ASP A 350 0.28 32.51 3.46
CA ASP A 350 1.29 32.21 4.47
C ASP A 350 1.46 30.69 4.60
N ILE A 351 2.69 30.21 4.75
CA ILE A 351 2.95 28.79 5.00
C ILE A 351 2.58 28.50 6.44
N THR A 352 1.70 27.54 6.62
CA THR A 352 1.21 27.10 7.92
C THR A 352 1.35 25.59 8.07
N THR A 353 1.15 25.09 9.26
CA THR A 353 1.05 23.65 9.54
C THR A 353 -0.38 23.14 9.35
N HIS A 354 -1.33 24.02 9.05
CA HIS A 354 -2.72 23.62 8.80
C HIS A 354 -2.83 22.96 7.42
N GLN A 355 -3.49 21.82 7.40
CA GLN A 355 -3.66 21.03 6.17
C GLN A 355 -4.47 21.76 5.10
N PHE A 356 -5.39 22.65 5.49
CA PHE A 356 -6.23 23.44 4.59
C PHE A 356 -6.09 24.93 4.91
N ASN A 357 -5.70 25.68 3.91
CA ASN A 357 -5.47 27.11 4.01
C ASN A 357 -6.39 27.82 3.01
N TYR A 358 -7.45 28.43 3.51
CA TYR A 358 -8.40 29.16 2.70
C TYR A 358 -8.11 30.65 2.71
N ASN A 359 -8.11 31.25 1.53
CA ASN A 359 -8.29 32.68 1.40
C ASN A 359 -9.79 32.99 1.49
N GLU A 360 -10.19 34.05 2.20
CA GLU A 360 -11.60 34.41 2.38
C GLU A 360 -12.35 34.58 1.07
N HIS A 361 -11.73 35.26 0.10
CA HIS A 361 -12.33 35.45 -1.21
C HIS A 361 -12.55 34.15 -1.97
N ASP A 362 -11.56 33.26 -1.98
CA ASP A 362 -11.67 31.96 -2.65
C ASP A 362 -12.74 31.09 -1.99
N ARG A 363 -12.81 31.12 -0.66
CA ARG A 363 -13.84 30.42 0.11
C ARG A 363 -15.24 30.88 -0.25
N MET A 364 -15.44 32.19 -0.38
CA MET A 364 -16.70 32.77 -0.83
C MET A 364 -17.08 32.29 -2.23
N GLU A 365 -16.12 32.30 -3.17
CA GLU A 365 -16.37 31.89 -4.56
C GLU A 365 -16.61 30.37 -4.67
N ILE A 366 -15.92 29.53 -3.87
CA ILE A 366 -16.15 28.10 -3.79
C ILE A 366 -17.58 27.81 -3.32
N LEU A 367 -18.01 28.43 -2.22
CA LEU A 367 -19.36 28.28 -1.69
C LEU A 367 -20.44 28.78 -2.67
N ARG A 368 -20.14 29.85 -3.38
CA ARG A 368 -21.02 30.42 -4.42
C ARG A 368 -21.19 29.49 -5.62
N SER A 369 -20.13 28.79 -5.98
CA SER A 369 -20.11 27.93 -7.18
C SER A 369 -20.89 26.61 -6.99
N ASP A 370 -20.97 26.09 -5.77
CA ASP A 370 -21.50 24.76 -5.47
C ASP A 370 -22.67 24.75 -4.47
N LEU A 371 -22.41 25.02 -3.20
CA LEU A 371 -23.39 24.84 -2.11
C LEU A 371 -24.48 25.95 -2.04
N LEU A 372 -24.12 27.18 -2.32
CA LEU A 372 -24.93 28.35 -2.12
C LEU A 372 -25.26 29.10 -3.42
N LYS A 373 -25.35 28.33 -4.50
CA LYS A 373 -25.64 28.87 -5.84
C LYS A 373 -26.95 29.68 -5.84
N GLY A 374 -26.84 31.00 -6.09
CA GLY A 374 -27.98 31.94 -6.13
C GLY A 374 -28.36 32.57 -4.79
N ARG A 375 -27.57 32.36 -3.72
CA ARG A 375 -27.72 33.09 -2.43
C ARG A 375 -27.00 34.42 -2.44
N SER A 376 -27.44 35.34 -1.57
CA SER A 376 -26.79 36.64 -1.43
C SER A 376 -25.45 36.55 -0.67
N ASP A 377 -24.54 37.52 -0.87
CA ASP A 377 -23.27 37.61 -0.18
C ASP A 377 -23.41 37.55 1.35
N LYS A 378 -24.45 38.19 1.87
CA LYS A 378 -24.75 38.18 3.30
C LYS A 378 -25.14 36.81 3.83
N ASP A 379 -25.85 36.00 3.04
CA ASP A 379 -26.21 34.63 3.41
C ASP A 379 -24.98 33.73 3.42
N ILE A 380 -24.04 33.96 2.50
CA ILE A 380 -22.78 33.22 2.40
C ILE A 380 -21.86 33.60 3.58
N GLU A 381 -21.74 34.89 3.92
CA GLU A 381 -20.98 35.37 5.08
C GLU A 381 -21.56 34.83 6.39
N ALA A 382 -22.88 34.82 6.53
CA ALA A 382 -23.55 34.24 7.70
C ALA A 382 -23.26 32.73 7.84
N TYR A 383 -23.31 32.01 6.74
CA TYR A 383 -22.97 30.57 6.71
C TYR A 383 -21.51 30.32 7.10
N ILE A 384 -20.57 31.10 6.59
CA ILE A 384 -19.14 31.01 6.94
C ILE A 384 -18.96 31.29 8.44
N THR A 385 -19.58 32.33 8.96
CA THR A 385 -19.45 32.75 10.37
C THR A 385 -20.03 31.71 11.33
N GLU A 386 -21.17 31.09 10.98
CA GLU A 386 -21.81 30.05 11.78
C GLU A 386 -20.98 28.78 11.86
N HIS A 387 -20.28 28.40 10.76
CA HIS A 387 -19.48 27.18 10.71
C HIS A 387 -18.03 27.37 11.20
N LEU A 388 -17.48 28.59 11.14
CA LEU A 388 -16.17 28.89 11.72
C LEU A 388 -16.16 28.81 13.25
N SER A 389 -17.26 29.19 13.91
CA SER A 389 -17.36 29.07 15.37
C SER A 389 -17.32 27.62 15.89
N GLN A 390 -17.51 26.64 15.02
CA GLN A 390 -17.37 25.21 15.37
C GLN A 390 -15.93 24.69 15.27
N TYR A 391 -15.04 25.40 14.56
CA TYR A 391 -13.64 24.99 14.35
C TYR A 391 -12.64 25.76 15.22
N ASP A 392 -13.04 26.87 15.85
CA ASP A 392 -12.20 27.64 16.78
C ASP A 392 -12.27 27.12 18.23
N GLU A 393 -13.05 26.07 18.51
CA GLU A 393 -13.21 25.47 19.85
C GLU A 393 -12.47 24.12 20.01
N VAL A 394 -11.52 23.76 19.13
CA VAL A 394 -10.71 22.53 19.26
C VAL A 394 -9.24 22.85 19.38
#